data_c6d0d5535460f9600c45a18bb4adc7ff
#
_entry.id   c6d0d5535460f9600c45a18bb4adc7ff
#
_cell.length_a   1.000
_cell.length_b   1.000
_cell.length_c   1.000
_cell.angle_alpha   90.00
_cell.angle_beta   90.00
_cell.angle_gamma   90.00
#
_symmetry.space_group_name_H-M   'P 1'
#
loop_
_entity.id
_entity.type
_entity.pdbx_description
1 polymer ?
#
loop_
_entity_poly.entity_id
_entity_poly.type
_entity_poly.pdbx_seq_one_letter_code
_entity_poly.pdbx_strand_id
1 'polypeptide(L)'
;MTAVNLVLLPAVDVVEGRAVRLVQGKAGSETEYGSALDAALGWQRDGAEWIHLVDLDAAFGRGSNRELLADVVGRLDVKVELSGGIRDDESLAAALATGCARVNIGTAALENPQWCAEIVAEHGDRVAVGLDVKRDSDDPAGSYRLRGRGWETDGGDLWEVLDRLDREGCSRYVVTDVTKDGTLGGPNLDLLGTVADRTDAPVIASGGVSSLDDLRAIATLTGRGVEGAIVGKALYAGRFTLPQALAAVGQ
;
A
#
# COMPACT_ATOMS: atom_id res chain seq x y z
N MET A 1 -17.60 -23.01 -2.26
CA MET A 1 -16.76 -21.83 -2.51
C MET A 1 -16.07 -21.51 -1.19
N THR A 2 -14.77 -21.69 -1.10
CA THR A 2 -13.99 -21.24 0.07
C THR A 2 -14.12 -19.73 0.16
N ALA A 3 -14.58 -19.22 1.31
CA ALA A 3 -14.58 -17.79 1.56
C ALA A 3 -13.13 -17.29 1.38
N VAL A 4 -12.91 -16.36 0.48
CA VAL A 4 -11.61 -15.70 0.33
C VAL A 4 -11.52 -14.73 1.51
N ASN A 5 -10.62 -15.03 2.45
CA ASN A 5 -10.40 -14.16 3.61
C ASN A 5 -9.64 -12.91 3.16
N LEU A 6 -10.03 -11.75 3.67
CA LEU A 6 -9.32 -10.48 3.42
C LEU A 6 -7.95 -10.51 4.11
N VAL A 7 -6.86 -10.39 3.36
CA VAL A 7 -5.51 -10.34 3.92
C VAL A 7 -5.24 -8.98 4.55
N LEU A 8 -4.76 -8.94 5.81
CA LEU A 8 -4.37 -7.70 6.46
C LEU A 8 -2.86 -7.48 6.38
N LEU A 9 -2.47 -6.26 5.98
CA LEU A 9 -1.09 -5.81 5.92
C LEU A 9 -0.91 -4.64 6.92
N PRO A 10 -0.52 -4.91 8.17
CA PRO A 10 -0.09 -3.83 9.07
C PRO A 10 1.04 -3.03 8.42
N ALA A 11 0.93 -1.70 8.46
CA ALA A 11 1.92 -0.86 7.82
C ALA A 11 2.98 -0.38 8.82
N VAL A 12 4.23 -0.35 8.36
CA VAL A 12 5.37 0.24 9.07
C VAL A 12 6.03 1.25 8.13
N ASP A 13 5.78 2.54 8.37
CA ASP A 13 6.44 3.62 7.64
C ASP A 13 7.70 4.02 8.37
N VAL A 14 8.79 4.23 7.64
CA VAL A 14 10.12 4.47 8.23
C VAL A 14 10.68 5.81 7.79
N VAL A 15 11.03 6.64 8.77
CA VAL A 15 11.79 7.89 8.62
C VAL A 15 12.97 7.83 9.58
N GLU A 16 14.18 8.07 9.09
CA GLU A 16 15.42 8.08 9.89
C GLU A 16 15.55 6.83 10.81
N GLY A 17 15.15 5.67 10.29
CA GLY A 17 15.20 4.40 11.00
C GLY A 17 14.10 4.15 12.03
N ARG A 18 13.16 5.07 12.18
CA ARG A 18 12.06 4.98 13.14
C ARG A 18 10.74 4.68 12.46
N ALA A 19 9.91 3.88 13.13
CA ALA A 19 8.53 3.70 12.72
C ALA A 19 7.73 4.98 13.00
N VAL A 20 7.06 5.50 11.97
CA VAL A 20 6.28 6.74 12.05
C VAL A 20 4.90 6.59 11.44
N ARG A 21 4.03 7.58 11.69
CA ARG A 21 2.77 7.78 10.96
C ARG A 21 2.62 9.22 10.54
N LEU A 22 2.26 9.39 9.28
CA LEU A 22 1.96 10.71 8.71
C LEU A 22 0.47 11.04 8.84
N VAL A 23 0.14 12.32 8.73
CA VAL A 23 -1.22 12.80 8.51
C VAL A 23 -1.37 13.16 7.05
N GLN A 24 -2.21 12.42 6.31
CA GLN A 24 -2.42 12.63 4.87
C GLN A 24 -1.11 12.68 4.06
N GLY A 25 -0.17 11.78 4.34
CA GLY A 25 1.11 11.72 3.64
C GLY A 25 2.02 12.94 3.78
N LYS A 26 1.70 13.91 4.66
CA LYS A 26 2.47 15.16 4.75
C LYS A 26 3.76 14.96 5.52
N ALA A 27 4.88 15.23 4.85
CA ALA A 27 6.18 15.33 5.49
C ALA A 27 6.18 16.41 6.59
N GLY A 28 6.78 16.13 7.75
CA GLY A 28 6.77 17.02 8.91
C GLY A 28 5.57 16.84 9.85
N SER A 29 4.68 15.88 9.57
CA SER A 29 3.55 15.52 10.43
C SER A 29 3.75 14.21 11.18
N GLU A 30 4.98 13.72 11.25
CA GLU A 30 5.35 12.41 11.77
C GLU A 30 5.04 12.30 13.27
N THR A 31 4.39 11.19 13.64
CA THR A 31 4.33 10.72 15.03
C THR A 31 5.18 9.46 15.12
N GLU A 32 6.17 9.44 16.01
CA GLU A 32 7.08 8.32 16.20
C GLU A 32 6.48 7.23 17.08
N TYR A 33 6.80 5.96 16.73
CA TYR A 33 6.36 4.76 17.45
C TYR A 33 7.49 3.77 17.76
N GLY A 34 8.72 4.28 17.88
CA GLY A 34 9.90 3.48 18.20
C GLY A 34 10.66 2.96 16.98
N SER A 35 11.39 1.85 17.11
CA SER A 35 12.18 1.31 16.02
C SER A 35 11.29 0.60 14.99
N ALA A 36 11.67 0.68 13.71
CA ALA A 36 10.97 -0.02 12.63
C ALA A 36 10.96 -1.54 12.85
N LEU A 37 12.08 -2.10 13.35
CA LEU A 37 12.20 -3.53 13.65
C LEU A 37 11.25 -3.96 14.76
N ASP A 38 11.20 -3.22 15.88
CA ASP A 38 10.31 -3.58 17.01
C ASP A 38 8.84 -3.51 16.59
N ALA A 39 8.46 -2.53 15.78
CA ALA A 39 7.11 -2.41 15.25
C ALA A 39 6.77 -3.61 14.35
N ALA A 40 7.64 -3.97 13.41
CA ALA A 40 7.42 -5.09 12.50
C ALA A 40 7.36 -6.44 13.25
N LEU A 41 8.29 -6.69 14.17
CA LEU A 41 8.25 -7.89 15.04
C LEU A 41 7.01 -7.91 15.95
N GLY A 42 6.52 -6.74 16.36
CA GLY A 42 5.27 -6.61 17.09
C GLY A 42 4.10 -7.13 16.28
N TRP A 43 3.95 -6.69 15.05
CA TRP A 43 2.88 -7.16 14.16
C TRP A 43 2.99 -8.65 13.84
N GLN A 44 4.21 -9.18 13.62
CA GLN A 44 4.42 -10.61 13.44
C GLN A 44 3.95 -11.41 14.68
N ARG A 45 4.31 -10.97 15.91
CA ARG A 45 3.85 -11.63 17.15
C ARG A 45 2.34 -11.58 17.31
N ASP A 46 1.71 -10.51 16.83
CA ASP A 46 0.26 -10.30 16.88
C ASP A 46 -0.49 -11.08 15.79
N GLY A 47 0.22 -11.84 14.94
CA GLY A 47 -0.36 -12.76 13.96
C GLY A 47 -0.43 -12.24 12.53
N ALA A 48 0.30 -11.17 12.19
CA ALA A 48 0.39 -10.73 10.79
C ALA A 48 1.00 -11.83 9.91
N GLU A 49 0.41 -12.10 8.74
CA GLU A 49 1.01 -12.92 7.69
C GLU A 49 1.77 -12.06 6.66
N TRP A 50 1.41 -10.79 6.56
CA TRP A 50 2.00 -9.79 5.72
C TRP A 50 2.29 -8.51 6.49
N ILE A 51 3.32 -7.80 6.08
CA ILE A 51 3.63 -6.43 6.54
C ILE A 51 3.84 -5.55 5.32
N HIS A 52 3.24 -4.35 5.32
CA HIS A 52 3.53 -3.29 4.36
C HIS A 52 4.59 -2.36 4.94
N LEU A 53 5.81 -2.41 4.40
CA LEU A 53 6.99 -1.68 4.89
C LEU A 53 7.37 -0.56 3.92
N VAL A 54 7.46 0.68 4.40
CA VAL A 54 7.67 1.84 3.53
C VAL A 54 8.91 2.63 3.92
N ASP A 55 9.82 2.85 2.96
CA ASP A 55 10.93 3.81 3.08
C ASP A 55 10.45 5.21 2.69
N LEU A 56 10.04 6.01 3.68
CA LEU A 56 9.57 7.36 3.43
C LEU A 56 10.69 8.33 3.06
N ASP A 57 11.92 8.13 3.57
CA ASP A 57 13.06 8.97 3.19
C ASP A 57 13.39 8.78 1.70
N ALA A 58 13.38 7.55 1.21
CA ALA A 58 13.54 7.26 -0.21
C ALA A 58 12.35 7.76 -1.04
N ALA A 59 11.12 7.61 -0.55
CA ALA A 59 9.92 8.10 -1.23
C ALA A 59 9.95 9.62 -1.45
N PHE A 60 10.40 10.37 -0.43
CA PHE A 60 10.52 11.83 -0.49
C PHE A 60 11.86 12.33 -1.05
N GLY A 61 12.78 11.43 -1.43
CA GLY A 61 14.10 11.80 -1.96
C GLY A 61 15.02 12.49 -0.93
N ARG A 62 14.86 12.17 0.37
CA ARG A 62 15.62 12.75 1.49
C ARG A 62 16.68 11.82 2.05
N GLY A 63 16.88 10.67 1.44
CA GLY A 63 17.81 9.65 1.88
C GLY A 63 17.31 8.25 1.58
N SER A 64 17.77 7.27 2.35
CA SER A 64 17.30 5.88 2.24
C SER A 64 17.57 5.13 3.54
N ASN A 65 16.63 4.26 3.92
CA ASN A 65 16.77 3.32 5.02
C ASN A 65 17.11 1.89 4.53
N ARG A 66 17.62 1.74 3.32
CA ARG A 66 17.79 0.46 2.60
C ARG A 66 18.44 -0.64 3.47
N GLU A 67 19.57 -0.34 4.10
CA GLU A 67 20.29 -1.33 4.93
C GLU A 67 19.46 -1.75 6.16
N LEU A 68 18.80 -0.80 6.79
CA LEU A 68 17.91 -1.08 7.91
C LEU A 68 16.73 -1.94 7.47
N LEU A 69 16.11 -1.61 6.33
CA LEU A 69 14.95 -2.35 5.83
C LEU A 69 15.34 -3.77 5.40
N ALA A 70 16.54 -3.96 4.86
CA ALA A 70 17.07 -5.30 4.59
C ALA A 70 17.25 -6.11 5.90
N ASP A 71 17.75 -5.50 6.97
CA ASP A 71 17.85 -6.15 8.30
C ASP A 71 16.46 -6.48 8.87
N VAL A 72 15.50 -5.56 8.75
CA VAL A 72 14.11 -5.79 9.18
C VAL A 72 13.49 -6.97 8.43
N VAL A 73 13.55 -6.96 7.09
CA VAL A 73 13.02 -8.06 6.26
C VAL A 73 13.69 -9.39 6.59
N GLY A 74 15.02 -9.40 6.77
CA GLY A 74 15.77 -10.61 7.09
C GLY A 74 15.49 -11.22 8.46
N ARG A 75 14.84 -10.49 9.36
CA ARG A 75 14.45 -10.96 10.71
C ARG A 75 12.98 -11.35 10.83
N LEU A 76 12.20 -11.16 9.79
CA LEU A 76 10.78 -11.50 9.76
C LEU A 76 10.56 -12.86 9.13
N ASP A 77 9.68 -13.66 9.73
CA ASP A 77 9.20 -14.93 9.19
C ASP A 77 7.92 -14.78 8.37
N VAL A 78 7.44 -13.54 8.21
CA VAL A 78 6.23 -13.18 7.48
C VAL A 78 6.56 -12.52 6.14
N LYS A 79 5.60 -12.48 5.23
CA LYS A 79 5.78 -11.85 3.93
C LYS A 79 5.84 -10.32 4.08
N VAL A 80 6.72 -9.69 3.32
CA VAL A 80 6.84 -8.23 3.29
C VAL A 80 6.54 -7.71 1.89
N GLU A 81 5.66 -6.71 1.83
CA GLU A 81 5.49 -5.82 0.70
C GLU A 81 6.29 -4.55 0.97
N LEU A 82 7.36 -4.32 0.19
CA LEU A 82 8.26 -3.18 0.35
C LEU A 82 7.90 -2.05 -0.60
N SER A 83 7.79 -0.84 -0.07
CA SER A 83 7.45 0.37 -0.82
C SER A 83 8.40 1.52 -0.50
N GLY A 84 8.41 2.53 -1.35
CA GLY A 84 9.17 3.78 -1.16
C GLY A 84 10.46 3.84 -1.95
N GLY A 85 10.60 4.85 -2.80
CA GLY A 85 11.83 5.19 -3.52
C GLY A 85 12.25 4.26 -4.65
N ILE A 86 11.42 3.30 -5.07
CA ILE A 86 11.71 2.38 -6.17
C ILE A 86 11.38 3.06 -7.49
N ARG A 87 12.41 3.40 -8.31
CA ARG A 87 12.24 4.27 -9.50
C ARG A 87 13.00 3.81 -10.74
N ASP A 88 13.91 2.88 -10.58
CA ASP A 88 14.82 2.38 -11.60
C ASP A 88 15.29 0.96 -11.25
N ASP A 89 16.06 0.34 -12.16
CA ASP A 89 16.56 -1.03 -12.01
C ASP A 89 17.44 -1.20 -10.77
N GLU A 90 18.24 -0.18 -10.42
CA GLU A 90 19.13 -0.25 -9.26
C GLU A 90 18.32 -0.32 -7.97
N SER A 91 17.35 0.60 -7.82
CA SER A 91 16.49 0.64 -6.63
C SER A 91 15.55 -0.57 -6.55
N LEU A 92 15.07 -1.07 -7.70
CA LEU A 92 14.26 -2.29 -7.77
C LEU A 92 15.08 -3.52 -7.37
N ALA A 93 16.26 -3.70 -7.97
CA ALA A 93 17.14 -4.83 -7.65
C ALA A 93 17.54 -4.84 -6.16
N ALA A 94 17.85 -3.67 -5.61
CA ALA A 94 18.15 -3.53 -4.20
C ALA A 94 16.96 -3.85 -3.28
N ALA A 95 15.75 -3.43 -3.64
CA ALA A 95 14.54 -3.77 -2.90
C ALA A 95 14.27 -5.28 -2.93
N LEU A 96 14.34 -5.90 -4.11
CA LEU A 96 14.16 -7.34 -4.28
C LEU A 96 15.24 -8.17 -3.57
N ALA A 97 16.48 -7.67 -3.50
CA ALA A 97 17.58 -8.32 -2.80
C ALA A 97 17.41 -8.36 -1.27
N THR A 98 16.52 -7.56 -0.68
CA THR A 98 16.19 -7.66 0.76
C THR A 98 15.52 -8.97 1.12
N GLY A 99 14.99 -9.71 0.14
CA GLY A 99 14.17 -10.90 0.35
C GLY A 99 12.69 -10.62 0.57
N CYS A 100 12.22 -9.37 0.35
CA CYS A 100 10.80 -9.05 0.41
C CYS A 100 9.99 -9.93 -0.56
N ALA A 101 8.76 -10.24 -0.22
CA ALA A 101 7.89 -11.08 -1.06
C ALA A 101 7.49 -10.34 -2.34
N ARG A 102 7.22 -9.01 -2.24
CA ARG A 102 6.94 -8.14 -3.38
C ARG A 102 7.31 -6.70 -3.09
N VAL A 103 7.43 -5.92 -4.15
CA VAL A 103 7.59 -4.47 -4.11
C VAL A 103 6.32 -3.78 -4.56
N ASN A 104 6.04 -2.58 -4.02
CA ASN A 104 4.95 -1.73 -4.47
C ASN A 104 5.55 -0.46 -5.10
N ILE A 105 5.24 -0.23 -6.38
CA ILE A 105 5.78 0.86 -7.20
C ILE A 105 4.68 1.89 -7.45
N GLY A 106 4.85 3.09 -6.93
CA GLY A 106 3.91 4.19 -7.10
C GLY A 106 4.29 5.12 -8.26
N THR A 107 4.86 6.26 -7.92
CA THR A 107 5.17 7.36 -8.86
C THR A 107 5.89 6.92 -10.14
N ALA A 108 6.85 6.01 -10.04
CA ALA A 108 7.63 5.57 -11.20
C ALA A 108 6.78 4.82 -12.25
N ALA A 109 5.72 4.13 -11.84
CA ALA A 109 4.78 3.50 -12.77
C ALA A 109 4.00 4.52 -13.62
N LEU A 110 3.84 5.74 -13.11
CA LEU A 110 3.18 6.85 -13.80
C LEU A 110 4.16 7.63 -14.67
N GLU A 111 5.37 7.90 -14.16
CA GLU A 111 6.38 8.73 -14.81
C GLU A 111 7.17 7.98 -15.88
N ASN A 112 7.34 6.66 -15.74
CA ASN A 112 8.08 5.82 -16.68
C ASN A 112 7.28 4.56 -17.07
N PRO A 113 6.22 4.71 -17.88
CA PRO A 113 5.33 3.60 -18.25
C PRO A 113 6.04 2.43 -18.90
N GLN A 114 7.02 2.70 -19.78
CA GLN A 114 7.77 1.65 -20.47
C GLN A 114 8.57 0.78 -19.49
N TRP A 115 9.30 1.41 -18.57
CA TRP A 115 10.02 0.70 -17.52
C TRP A 115 9.07 -0.11 -16.62
N CYS A 116 7.90 0.45 -16.29
CA CYS A 116 6.89 -0.26 -15.51
C CYS A 116 6.42 -1.53 -16.22
N ALA A 117 6.15 -1.47 -17.52
CA ALA A 117 5.76 -2.63 -18.32
C ALA A 117 6.86 -3.70 -18.36
N GLU A 118 8.13 -3.30 -18.50
CA GLU A 118 9.29 -4.21 -18.52
C GLU A 118 9.42 -4.96 -17.19
N ILE A 119 9.36 -4.26 -16.04
CA ILE A 119 9.50 -4.89 -14.73
C ILE A 119 8.30 -5.74 -14.33
N VAL A 120 7.09 -5.37 -14.75
CA VAL A 120 5.89 -6.19 -14.55
C VAL A 120 6.01 -7.50 -15.34
N ALA A 121 6.47 -7.43 -16.59
CA ALA A 121 6.69 -8.63 -17.41
C ALA A 121 7.77 -9.55 -16.85
N GLU A 122 8.86 -8.98 -16.29
CA GLU A 122 9.98 -9.74 -15.76
C GLU A 122 9.70 -10.36 -14.39
N HIS A 123 9.04 -9.62 -13.49
CA HIS A 123 8.92 -9.99 -12.08
C HIS A 123 7.52 -10.46 -11.66
N GLY A 124 6.49 -10.27 -12.50
CA GLY A 124 5.12 -10.77 -12.29
C GLY A 124 4.57 -10.43 -10.90
N ASP A 125 4.17 -11.46 -10.15
CA ASP A 125 3.57 -11.33 -8.81
C ASP A 125 4.45 -10.65 -7.75
N ARG A 126 5.72 -10.46 -8.04
CA ARG A 126 6.63 -9.72 -7.16
C ARG A 126 6.53 -8.20 -7.31
N VAL A 127 5.74 -7.71 -8.25
CA VAL A 127 5.51 -6.28 -8.45
C VAL A 127 4.02 -5.97 -8.28
N ALA A 128 3.71 -5.08 -7.37
CA ALA A 128 2.42 -4.41 -7.28
C ALA A 128 2.57 -2.96 -7.74
N VAL A 129 1.50 -2.38 -8.29
CA VAL A 129 1.46 -0.96 -8.65
C VAL A 129 0.56 -0.20 -7.69
N GLY A 130 1.12 0.84 -7.07
CA GLY A 130 0.42 1.76 -6.18
C GLY A 130 -0.31 2.84 -6.99
N LEU A 131 -1.61 2.90 -6.78
CA LEU A 131 -2.52 3.89 -7.39
C LEU A 131 -3.01 4.83 -6.28
N ASP A 132 -2.36 5.97 -6.13
CA ASP A 132 -2.75 7.01 -5.19
C ASP A 132 -3.80 7.91 -5.86
N VAL A 133 -5.05 7.76 -5.43
CA VAL A 133 -6.24 8.29 -6.11
C VAL A 133 -6.81 9.49 -5.37
N LYS A 134 -7.14 10.53 -6.11
CA LYS A 134 -7.89 11.68 -5.63
C LYS A 134 -9.09 11.94 -6.53
N ARG A 135 -10.28 12.13 -5.93
CA ARG A 135 -11.43 12.60 -6.69
C ARG A 135 -11.19 14.03 -7.14
N ASP A 136 -11.44 14.31 -8.42
CA ASP A 136 -11.37 15.67 -8.96
C ASP A 136 -12.60 16.46 -8.49
N SER A 137 -12.36 17.46 -7.63
CA SER A 137 -13.41 18.30 -7.09
C SER A 137 -13.95 19.31 -8.12
N ASP A 138 -13.16 19.58 -9.16
CA ASP A 138 -13.48 20.59 -10.17
C ASP A 138 -14.22 19.97 -11.36
N ASP A 139 -14.27 18.62 -11.42
CA ASP A 139 -15.06 17.89 -12.41
C ASP A 139 -16.46 17.56 -11.85
N PRO A 140 -17.54 18.13 -12.43
CA PRO A 140 -18.91 17.79 -12.04
C PRO A 140 -19.27 16.30 -12.17
N ALA A 141 -18.59 15.58 -13.07
CA ALA A 141 -18.75 14.13 -13.23
C ALA A 141 -18.03 13.35 -12.11
N GLY A 142 -17.15 14.02 -11.34
CA GLY A 142 -16.43 13.43 -10.22
C GLY A 142 -15.41 12.39 -10.64
N SER A 143 -14.65 12.67 -11.71
CA SER A 143 -13.55 11.81 -12.17
C SER A 143 -12.49 11.58 -11.10
N TYR A 144 -11.73 10.51 -11.26
CA TYR A 144 -10.63 10.17 -10.37
C TYR A 144 -9.29 10.42 -11.07
N ARG A 145 -8.41 11.15 -10.37
CA ARG A 145 -7.05 11.46 -10.83
C ARG A 145 -6.03 10.73 -9.97
N LEU A 146 -4.97 10.24 -10.60
CA LEU A 146 -3.82 9.71 -9.90
C LEU A 146 -2.90 10.82 -9.41
N ARG A 147 -2.18 10.54 -8.33
CA ARG A 147 -1.22 11.44 -7.73
C ARG A 147 0.16 10.76 -7.63
N GLY A 148 1.20 11.53 -7.86
CA GLY A 148 2.58 11.10 -7.70
C GLY A 148 3.36 12.02 -6.76
N ARG A 149 4.61 11.64 -6.44
CA ARG A 149 5.57 12.42 -5.66
C ARG A 149 5.01 12.94 -4.33
N GLY A 150 4.53 12.02 -3.47
CA GLY A 150 3.91 12.43 -2.21
C GLY A 150 2.61 13.21 -2.41
N TRP A 151 1.88 12.90 -3.51
CA TRP A 151 0.58 13.45 -3.90
C TRP A 151 0.61 14.90 -4.43
N GLU A 152 1.80 15.41 -4.75
CA GLU A 152 1.98 16.79 -5.24
C GLU A 152 1.77 16.92 -6.75
N THR A 153 2.05 15.86 -7.52
CA THR A 153 1.95 15.89 -8.99
C THR A 153 0.70 15.16 -9.49
N ASP A 154 0.20 15.60 -10.65
CA ASP A 154 -0.87 14.91 -11.36
C ASP A 154 -0.29 13.70 -12.13
N GLY A 155 -0.88 12.53 -11.89
CA GLY A 155 -0.49 11.26 -12.50
C GLY A 155 -1.39 10.81 -13.64
N GLY A 156 -2.38 11.62 -14.04
CA GLY A 156 -3.32 11.30 -15.11
C GLY A 156 -4.68 10.78 -14.62
N ASP A 157 -5.52 10.39 -15.57
CA ASP A 157 -6.81 9.76 -15.30
C ASP A 157 -6.62 8.33 -14.77
N LEU A 158 -7.34 7.98 -13.70
CA LEU A 158 -7.24 6.66 -13.08
C LEU A 158 -7.58 5.53 -14.07
N TRP A 159 -8.64 5.71 -14.85
CA TRP A 159 -9.16 4.64 -15.69
C TRP A 159 -8.28 4.38 -16.92
N GLU A 160 -7.73 5.43 -17.50
CA GLU A 160 -6.78 5.32 -18.61
C GLU A 160 -5.50 4.59 -18.17
N VAL A 161 -5.00 4.93 -16.98
CA VAL A 161 -3.79 4.30 -16.44
C VAL A 161 -4.06 2.84 -16.03
N LEU A 162 -5.20 2.55 -15.39
CA LEU A 162 -5.59 1.19 -15.02
C LEU A 162 -5.70 0.29 -16.27
N ASP A 163 -6.42 0.75 -17.32
CA ASP A 163 -6.58 0.02 -18.57
C ASP A 163 -5.24 -0.22 -19.30
N ARG A 164 -4.26 0.69 -19.13
CA ARG A 164 -2.91 0.52 -19.65
C ARG A 164 -2.16 -0.56 -18.88
N LEU A 165 -2.14 -0.47 -17.55
CA LEU A 165 -1.43 -1.42 -16.69
C LEU A 165 -1.99 -2.83 -16.82
N ASP A 166 -3.31 -3.00 -16.97
CA ASP A 166 -3.94 -4.30 -17.24
C ASP A 166 -3.46 -4.91 -18.56
N ARG A 167 -3.38 -4.10 -19.62
CA ARG A 167 -2.83 -4.55 -20.91
C ARG A 167 -1.35 -4.92 -20.84
N GLU A 168 -0.60 -4.29 -19.93
CA GLU A 168 0.80 -4.58 -19.66
C GLU A 168 0.98 -5.79 -18.74
N GLY A 169 -0.11 -6.36 -18.20
CA GLY A 169 -0.11 -7.57 -17.38
C GLY A 169 0.22 -7.33 -15.91
N CYS A 170 -0.09 -6.12 -15.38
CA CYS A 170 0.08 -5.85 -13.96
C CYS A 170 -0.70 -6.85 -13.12
N SER A 171 -0.01 -7.50 -12.17
CA SER A 171 -0.55 -8.62 -11.41
C SER A 171 -1.25 -8.21 -10.11
N ARG A 172 -1.15 -6.94 -9.67
CA ARG A 172 -1.74 -6.44 -8.43
C ARG A 172 -1.74 -4.93 -8.32
N TYR A 173 -2.78 -4.38 -7.69
CA TYR A 173 -2.88 -2.95 -7.39
C TYR A 173 -3.00 -2.69 -5.90
N VAL A 174 -2.29 -1.65 -5.42
CA VAL A 174 -2.54 -1.04 -4.11
C VAL A 174 -3.26 0.28 -4.33
N VAL A 175 -4.52 0.37 -3.95
CA VAL A 175 -5.37 1.54 -4.22
C VAL A 175 -5.54 2.36 -2.96
N THR A 176 -5.01 3.58 -2.97
CA THR A 176 -5.07 4.55 -1.86
C THR A 176 -5.98 5.72 -2.22
N ASP A 177 -7.08 5.94 -1.47
CA ASP A 177 -7.74 7.24 -1.51
C ASP A 177 -6.95 8.23 -0.65
N VAL A 178 -6.21 9.15 -1.30
CA VAL A 178 -5.33 10.11 -0.61
C VAL A 178 -6.08 11.08 0.31
N THR A 179 -7.39 11.26 0.09
CA THR A 179 -8.22 12.11 0.96
C THR A 179 -8.62 11.40 2.25
N LYS A 180 -8.53 10.08 2.26
CA LYS A 180 -8.89 9.21 3.40
C LYS A 180 -7.68 8.77 4.20
N ASP A 181 -6.49 8.68 3.54
CA ASP A 181 -5.31 8.16 4.22
C ASP A 181 -4.90 8.99 5.43
N GLY A 182 -4.61 8.29 6.53
CA GLY A 182 -4.23 8.90 7.80
C GLY A 182 -5.32 9.71 8.51
N THR A 183 -6.58 9.73 8.01
CA THR A 183 -7.67 10.54 8.60
C THR A 183 -8.52 9.81 9.62
N LEU A 184 -8.53 8.47 9.61
CA LEU A 184 -9.49 7.64 10.36
C LEU A 184 -10.96 7.95 9.99
N GLY A 185 -11.21 8.29 8.72
CA GLY A 185 -12.52 8.71 8.20
C GLY A 185 -13.29 7.63 7.45
N GLY A 186 -12.88 6.36 7.57
CA GLY A 186 -13.41 5.22 6.83
C GLY A 186 -12.83 5.09 5.41
N PRO A 187 -12.76 3.86 4.85
CA PRO A 187 -12.28 3.59 3.50
C PRO A 187 -13.27 4.09 2.43
N ASN A 188 -12.78 4.27 1.20
CA ASN A 188 -13.61 4.58 0.06
C ASN A 188 -14.07 3.29 -0.65
N LEU A 189 -15.14 2.66 -0.14
CA LEU A 189 -15.65 1.37 -0.64
C LEU A 189 -16.12 1.46 -2.10
N ASP A 190 -16.68 2.60 -2.51
CA ASP A 190 -17.15 2.81 -3.88
C ASP A 190 -15.98 2.83 -4.87
N LEU A 191 -14.91 3.53 -4.54
CA LEU A 191 -13.68 3.52 -5.35
C LEU A 191 -13.10 2.11 -5.44
N LEU A 192 -12.91 1.44 -4.30
CA LEU A 192 -12.35 0.09 -4.24
C LEU A 192 -13.18 -0.90 -5.06
N GLY A 193 -14.49 -0.88 -4.89
CA GLY A 193 -15.39 -1.73 -5.65
C GLY A 193 -15.37 -1.43 -7.15
N THR A 194 -15.33 -0.15 -7.55
CA THR A 194 -15.28 0.22 -8.97
C THR A 194 -13.97 -0.18 -9.63
N VAL A 195 -12.83 -0.03 -8.93
CA VAL A 195 -11.54 -0.50 -9.43
C VAL A 195 -11.55 -2.03 -9.56
N ALA A 196 -11.99 -2.75 -8.52
CA ALA A 196 -12.01 -4.21 -8.52
C ALA A 196 -12.93 -4.81 -9.59
N ASP A 197 -14.02 -4.12 -9.97
CA ASP A 197 -14.90 -4.57 -11.05
C ASP A 197 -14.30 -4.33 -12.44
N ARG A 198 -13.28 -3.49 -12.56
CA ARG A 198 -12.70 -3.08 -13.85
C ARG A 198 -11.43 -3.84 -14.21
N THR A 199 -10.82 -4.54 -13.26
CA THR A 199 -9.60 -5.33 -13.45
C THR A 199 -9.78 -6.75 -12.96
N ASP A 200 -9.08 -7.70 -13.59
CA ASP A 200 -8.95 -9.07 -13.09
C ASP A 200 -7.81 -9.21 -12.06
N ALA A 201 -6.95 -8.20 -11.94
CA ALA A 201 -5.84 -8.20 -10.99
C ALA A 201 -6.35 -7.94 -9.55
N PRO A 202 -5.83 -8.66 -8.54
CA PRO A 202 -6.18 -8.43 -7.15
C PRO A 202 -5.92 -6.99 -6.69
N VAL A 203 -6.84 -6.46 -5.87
CA VAL A 203 -6.77 -5.11 -5.33
C VAL A 203 -6.51 -5.15 -3.82
N ILE A 204 -5.57 -4.35 -3.35
CA ILE A 204 -5.32 -4.09 -1.93
C ILE A 204 -5.84 -2.71 -1.59
N ALA A 205 -6.75 -2.65 -0.63
CA ALA A 205 -7.28 -1.40 -0.10
C ALA A 205 -6.23 -0.67 0.76
N SER A 206 -6.08 0.63 0.57
CA SER A 206 -5.20 1.46 1.39
C SER A 206 -5.88 2.78 1.76
N GLY A 207 -5.65 3.21 3.01
CA GLY A 207 -6.17 4.47 3.53
C GLY A 207 -7.55 4.40 4.17
N GLY A 208 -7.76 5.20 5.20
CA GLY A 208 -9.04 5.49 5.82
C GLY A 208 -9.52 4.53 6.90
N VAL A 209 -9.09 3.28 6.95
CA VAL A 209 -9.54 2.30 7.97
C VAL A 209 -9.47 2.90 9.37
N SER A 210 -10.59 2.85 10.10
CA SER A 210 -10.75 3.45 11.43
C SER A 210 -11.38 2.52 12.47
N SER A 211 -12.07 1.47 12.03
CA SER A 211 -12.84 0.55 12.87
C SER A 211 -12.83 -0.87 12.34
N LEU A 212 -13.22 -1.84 13.17
CA LEU A 212 -13.45 -3.22 12.75
C LEU A 212 -14.59 -3.33 11.71
N ASP A 213 -15.58 -2.45 11.78
CA ASP A 213 -16.67 -2.43 10.81
C ASP A 213 -16.20 -2.00 9.42
N ASP A 214 -15.21 -1.11 9.33
CA ASP A 214 -14.58 -0.77 8.06
C ASP A 214 -13.89 -2.00 7.44
N LEU A 215 -13.19 -2.80 8.23
CA LEU A 215 -12.56 -4.03 7.76
C LEU A 215 -13.59 -5.07 7.30
N ARG A 216 -14.70 -5.23 8.03
CA ARG A 216 -15.82 -6.08 7.60
C ARG A 216 -16.43 -5.59 6.29
N ALA A 217 -16.57 -4.27 6.13
CA ALA A 217 -17.08 -3.68 4.90
C ALA A 217 -16.14 -3.93 3.71
N ILE A 218 -14.81 -3.76 3.88
CA ILE A 218 -13.83 -4.13 2.83
C ILE A 218 -13.92 -5.63 2.53
N ALA A 219 -14.06 -6.49 3.54
CA ALA A 219 -14.16 -7.94 3.36
C ALA A 219 -15.37 -8.35 2.50
N THR A 220 -16.44 -7.55 2.44
CA THR A 220 -17.55 -7.83 1.51
C THR A 220 -17.17 -7.69 0.05
N LEU A 221 -16.05 -7.02 -0.26
CA LEU A 221 -15.55 -6.82 -1.62
C LEU A 221 -14.59 -7.94 -2.10
N THR A 222 -14.29 -8.94 -1.23
CA THR A 222 -13.37 -10.02 -1.61
C THR A 222 -13.89 -10.83 -2.82
N GLY A 223 -15.21 -11.02 -2.91
CA GLY A 223 -15.83 -11.66 -4.07
C GLY A 223 -15.76 -10.84 -5.37
N ARG A 224 -15.32 -9.58 -5.32
CA ARG A 224 -15.12 -8.68 -6.46
C ARG A 224 -13.65 -8.50 -6.83
N GLY A 225 -12.71 -9.07 -6.07
CA GLY A 225 -11.28 -8.97 -6.35
C GLY A 225 -10.46 -8.16 -5.34
N VAL A 226 -11.06 -7.63 -4.26
CA VAL A 226 -10.30 -7.01 -3.17
C VAL A 226 -9.70 -8.11 -2.31
N GLU A 227 -8.38 -8.33 -2.40
CA GLU A 227 -7.70 -9.43 -1.68
C GLU A 227 -7.19 -9.05 -0.30
N GLY A 228 -6.92 -7.75 -0.05
CA GLY A 228 -6.28 -7.32 1.18
C GLY A 228 -6.56 -5.88 1.55
N ALA A 229 -6.12 -5.51 2.76
CA ALA A 229 -6.17 -4.14 3.26
C ALA A 229 -4.90 -3.78 4.03
N ILE A 230 -4.30 -2.65 3.69
CA ILE A 230 -3.22 -2.04 4.46
C ILE A 230 -3.84 -1.29 5.63
N VAL A 231 -3.40 -1.61 6.85
CA VAL A 231 -3.90 -1.00 8.08
C VAL A 231 -2.76 -0.31 8.81
N GLY A 232 -2.79 0.99 8.83
CA GLY A 232 -1.77 1.81 9.46
C GLY A 232 -2.30 2.49 10.73
N LYS A 233 -2.70 3.74 10.62
CA LYS A 233 -3.01 4.65 11.75
C LYS A 233 -3.99 4.08 12.77
N ALA A 234 -4.97 3.29 12.35
CA ALA A 234 -5.96 2.72 13.28
C ALA A 234 -5.32 1.78 14.33
N LEU A 235 -4.33 0.96 13.91
CA LEU A 235 -3.58 0.08 14.82
C LEU A 235 -2.72 0.91 15.79
N TYR A 236 -1.95 1.87 15.29
CA TYR A 236 -1.10 2.72 16.13
C TYR A 236 -1.89 3.63 17.08
N ALA A 237 -3.09 4.06 16.67
CA ALA A 237 -3.99 4.85 17.51
C ALA A 237 -4.79 3.97 18.51
N GLY A 238 -4.57 2.67 18.55
CA GLY A 238 -5.25 1.75 19.46
C GLY A 238 -6.76 1.67 19.25
N ARG A 239 -7.25 1.92 18.03
CA ARG A 239 -8.68 1.79 17.71
C ARG A 239 -9.15 0.35 17.85
N PHE A 240 -8.28 -0.58 17.57
CA PHE A 240 -8.42 -2.02 17.75
C PHE A 240 -7.02 -2.65 17.71
N THR A 241 -6.89 -3.89 18.19
CA THR A 241 -5.65 -4.66 18.08
C THR A 241 -5.63 -5.47 16.78
N LEU A 242 -4.42 -5.87 16.33
CA LEU A 242 -4.31 -6.72 15.13
C LEU A 242 -5.06 -8.07 15.30
N PRO A 243 -4.98 -8.80 16.44
CA PRO A 243 -5.80 -10.00 16.64
C PRO A 243 -7.30 -9.76 16.51
N GLN A 244 -7.81 -8.60 16.99
CA GLN A 244 -9.22 -8.24 16.80
C GLN A 244 -9.56 -7.99 15.32
N ALA A 245 -8.65 -7.35 14.59
CA ALA A 245 -8.81 -7.10 13.17
C ALA A 245 -8.82 -8.42 12.36
N LEU A 246 -7.87 -9.33 12.63
CA LEU A 246 -7.80 -10.65 12.00
C LEU A 246 -9.09 -11.45 12.25
N ALA A 247 -9.54 -11.52 13.50
CA ALA A 247 -10.81 -12.19 13.85
C ALA A 247 -12.02 -11.55 13.15
N ALA A 248 -12.01 -10.21 12.91
CA ALA A 248 -13.12 -9.52 12.27
C ALA A 248 -13.27 -9.85 10.78
N VAL A 249 -12.19 -10.32 10.14
CA VAL A 249 -12.14 -10.68 8.70
C VAL A 249 -12.04 -12.19 8.46
N GLY A 250 -12.14 -13.00 9.52
CA GLY A 250 -12.18 -14.47 9.43
C GLY A 250 -10.82 -15.15 9.34
N GLN A 251 -9.78 -14.49 9.84
CA GLN A 251 -8.43 -15.04 10.02
C GLN A 251 -8.16 -15.46 11.46
#